data_9196c808b12f2b33c20fc473ff67b717
#
_entry.id   9196c808b12f2b33c20fc473ff67b717
#
_cell.length_a   1.000
_cell.length_b   1.000
_cell.length_c   1.000
_cell.angle_alpha   90.00
_cell.angle_beta   90.00
_cell.angle_gamma   90.00
#
_symmetry.space_group_name_H-M   'P 1'
#
loop_
_entity.id
_entity.type
_entity.pdbx_description
1 polymer ?
#
loop_
_entity_poly.entity_id
_entity_poly.type
_entity_poly.pdbx_seq_one_letter_code
_entity_poly.pdbx_strand_id
1 'polypeptide(L)'
;AKNPALGGETVAAALKKAQEVYAELAKSDADAGYAVDEIKGLLAKLPAEGFVPASLAPEAWKAVAGDPNARRAMKPKALAKAQQEADAAAAGTWNAADGVLTGATGTPTLGSAKEYENFCLIVEWKTDGEAGLGIRSIPQIALGGRNAGALTGNMLHDNAAPKAAANGPQEWNTMEVRVVNDRVTVVLNGITTCNNVILENTCNREIPAYTEGQILLVGGTAPVSFREMYVRELPPTPRFELSPEEAAEGFEVLFDGTSMHKWTGNTTNYVPVDGTIYVTAQYGGSGNLYTKKEYGDFVLRFEFAFDREGVNNGIGIRTPMGVDAAYHGMEIQVLDHDAPIYKNLRVYQQHGSVYGIIPAKRVKFPPLGTWNVEEIRAVGDRITVTVNGEVILDGDIRQACQGHNVAPDGGKNNPYTVDHKNHPGLFNASGHIGLLGHGAGIKFRNIRIKELPAAKTKK
;
A
#
# COMPACT_ATOMS: atom_id res chain seq x y z
N ALA A 1 5.17 29.04 -10.11
CA ALA A 1 4.16 30.09 -9.89
C ALA A 1 4.50 31.32 -10.71
N LYS A 2 3.50 32.02 -11.24
CA LYS A 2 3.70 33.29 -11.92
C LYS A 2 4.03 34.34 -10.86
N ASN A 3 5.16 35.01 -11.01
CA ASN A 3 5.55 36.09 -10.10
C ASN A 3 4.95 37.41 -10.64
N PRO A 4 4.12 38.13 -9.85
CA PRO A 4 3.55 39.41 -10.27
C PRO A 4 4.62 40.45 -10.65
N ALA A 5 5.77 40.44 -9.97
CA ALA A 5 6.89 41.33 -10.27
C ALA A 5 7.57 41.06 -11.64
N LEU A 6 7.32 39.89 -12.23
CA LEU A 6 7.82 39.49 -13.56
C LEU A 6 6.72 39.50 -14.62
N GLY A 7 5.66 40.30 -14.43
CA GLY A 7 4.57 40.39 -15.40
C GLY A 7 3.80 39.09 -15.62
N GLY A 8 3.85 38.19 -14.64
CA GLY A 8 3.17 36.89 -14.70
C GLY A 8 3.99 35.76 -15.30
N GLU A 9 5.26 35.97 -15.65
CA GLU A 9 6.20 34.92 -16.04
C GLU A 9 6.69 34.13 -14.81
N THR A 10 7.08 32.88 -15.01
CA THR A 10 7.77 32.11 -13.97
C THR A 10 9.21 32.61 -13.84
N VAL A 11 9.80 32.47 -12.64
CA VAL A 11 11.21 32.81 -12.40
C VAL A 11 12.11 32.02 -13.35
N ALA A 12 11.81 30.74 -13.60
CA ALA A 12 12.56 29.93 -14.56
C ALA A 12 12.49 30.49 -16.00
N ALA A 13 11.32 30.94 -16.45
CA ALA A 13 11.16 31.53 -17.78
C ALA A 13 11.93 32.85 -17.91
N ALA A 14 11.86 33.70 -16.88
CA ALA A 14 12.58 34.96 -16.84
C ALA A 14 14.12 34.75 -16.84
N LEU A 15 14.60 33.78 -16.03
CA LEU A 15 16.04 33.45 -16.02
C LEU A 15 16.54 32.85 -17.35
N LYS A 16 15.76 31.96 -17.99
CA LYS A 16 16.10 31.42 -19.31
C LYS A 16 16.20 32.52 -20.35
N LYS A 17 15.26 33.45 -20.36
CA LYS A 17 15.27 34.61 -21.25
C LYS A 17 16.47 35.55 -21.00
N ALA A 18 16.79 35.78 -19.72
CA ALA A 18 17.99 36.50 -19.34
C ALA A 18 19.24 35.78 -19.80
N GLN A 19 19.34 34.46 -19.62
CA GLN A 19 20.46 33.65 -20.08
C GLN A 19 20.69 33.79 -21.61
N GLU A 20 19.61 33.75 -22.40
CA GLU A 20 19.70 33.95 -23.87
C GLU A 20 20.28 35.32 -24.24
N VAL A 21 19.79 36.37 -23.54
CA VAL A 21 20.28 37.74 -23.78
C VAL A 21 21.75 37.90 -23.40
N TYR A 22 22.16 37.41 -22.24
CA TYR A 22 23.53 37.46 -21.78
C TYR A 22 24.46 36.56 -22.60
N ALA A 23 23.99 35.42 -23.10
CA ALA A 23 24.75 34.57 -23.99
C ALA A 23 25.03 35.24 -25.34
N GLU A 24 24.13 36.09 -25.84
CA GLU A 24 24.37 36.89 -27.04
C GLU A 24 25.37 38.00 -26.77
N LEU A 25 25.26 38.70 -25.65
CA LEU A 25 26.20 39.74 -25.22
C LEU A 25 27.60 39.18 -24.98
N ALA A 26 27.74 37.98 -24.44
CA ALA A 26 29.01 37.32 -24.15
C ALA A 26 29.86 37.03 -25.42
N LYS A 27 29.29 37.17 -26.62
CA LYS A 27 30.04 37.05 -27.87
C LYS A 27 30.96 38.26 -28.10
N SER A 28 30.69 39.38 -27.45
CA SER A 28 31.44 40.61 -27.58
C SER A 28 31.98 41.20 -26.28
N ASP A 29 31.54 40.70 -25.14
CA ASP A 29 31.88 41.18 -23.81
C ASP A 29 32.12 40.00 -22.85
N ALA A 30 33.34 39.86 -22.32
CA ALA A 30 33.71 38.78 -21.43
C ALA A 30 32.96 38.85 -20.08
N ASP A 31 32.59 40.04 -19.59
CA ASP A 31 31.85 40.19 -18.33
C ASP A 31 30.43 39.63 -18.42
N ALA A 32 29.82 39.61 -19.61
CA ALA A 32 28.54 38.97 -19.84
C ALA A 32 28.61 37.45 -19.68
N GLY A 33 29.79 36.86 -19.89
CA GLY A 33 30.02 35.41 -19.63
C GLY A 33 29.82 35.02 -18.20
N TYR A 34 30.24 35.84 -17.23
CA TYR A 34 29.98 35.60 -15.79
C TYR A 34 28.49 35.60 -15.47
N ALA A 35 27.75 36.55 -16.04
CA ALA A 35 26.30 36.59 -15.84
C ALA A 35 25.60 35.34 -16.39
N VAL A 36 26.03 34.78 -17.50
CA VAL A 36 25.54 33.51 -18.06
C VAL A 36 25.74 32.35 -17.08
N ASP A 37 26.95 32.25 -16.49
CA ASP A 37 27.25 31.16 -15.56
C ASP A 37 26.56 31.32 -14.23
N GLU A 38 26.39 32.57 -13.74
CA GLU A 38 25.58 32.85 -12.57
C GLU A 38 24.10 32.46 -12.79
N ILE A 39 23.53 32.84 -13.96
CA ILE A 39 22.15 32.46 -14.32
C ILE A 39 22.00 30.95 -14.46
N LYS A 40 22.98 30.24 -15.06
CA LYS A 40 22.98 28.76 -15.07
C LYS A 40 22.98 28.17 -13.67
N GLY A 41 23.81 28.76 -12.75
CA GLY A 41 23.84 28.36 -11.36
C GLY A 41 22.49 28.58 -10.66
N LEU A 42 21.80 29.68 -10.95
CA LEU A 42 20.45 29.94 -10.45
C LEU A 42 19.42 28.98 -11.03
N LEU A 43 19.46 28.74 -12.36
CA LEU A 43 18.57 27.78 -13.01
C LEU A 43 18.75 26.35 -12.50
N ALA A 44 19.98 25.95 -12.19
CA ALA A 44 20.28 24.64 -11.63
C ALA A 44 19.74 24.45 -10.20
N LYS A 45 19.47 25.54 -9.49
CA LYS A 45 18.85 25.52 -8.14
C LYS A 45 17.33 25.51 -8.20
N LEU A 46 16.73 25.77 -9.36
CA LEU A 46 15.28 25.72 -9.51
C LEU A 46 14.81 24.28 -9.60
N PRO A 47 13.66 23.97 -9.04
CA PRO A 47 13.04 22.65 -9.20
C PRO A 47 12.82 22.31 -10.68
N ALA A 48 12.95 21.03 -11.02
CA ALA A 48 12.69 20.54 -12.36
C ALA A 48 11.27 20.92 -12.84
N GLU A 49 11.08 20.90 -14.17
CA GLU A 49 9.78 21.23 -14.77
C GLU A 49 8.62 20.45 -14.15
N GLY A 50 7.48 21.12 -13.98
CA GLY A 50 6.26 20.55 -13.39
C GLY A 50 6.16 20.69 -11.86
N PHE A 51 7.18 21.18 -11.17
CA PHE A 51 7.05 21.55 -9.77
C PHE A 51 6.29 22.88 -9.60
N VAL A 52 5.36 22.89 -8.65
CA VAL A 52 4.61 24.08 -8.24
C VAL A 52 4.96 24.43 -6.78
N PRO A 53 5.20 25.72 -6.47
CA PRO A 53 5.40 26.12 -5.08
C PRO A 53 4.20 25.76 -4.24
N ALA A 54 4.41 25.13 -3.09
CA ALA A 54 3.41 25.01 -2.05
C ALA A 54 3.38 26.31 -1.25
N SER A 55 2.19 26.84 -0.99
CA SER A 55 2.08 28.01 -0.12
C SER A 55 2.52 27.65 1.30
N LEU A 56 3.41 28.45 1.87
CA LEU A 56 3.83 28.33 3.27
C LEU A 56 3.07 29.31 4.19
N ALA A 57 2.06 29.99 3.68
CA ALA A 57 1.14 30.77 4.50
C ALA A 57 0.31 29.84 5.39
N PRO A 58 0.21 30.07 6.72
CA PRO A 58 -0.47 29.15 7.63
C PRO A 58 -1.90 28.78 7.23
N GLU A 59 -2.62 29.73 6.62
CA GLU A 59 -4.01 29.54 6.14
C GLU A 59 -4.13 28.58 4.95
N ALA A 60 -3.04 28.26 4.27
CA ALA A 60 -3.02 27.24 3.21
C ALA A 60 -3.00 25.81 3.77
N TRP A 61 -2.85 25.67 5.06
CA TRP A 61 -2.77 24.41 5.79
C TRP A 61 -3.94 24.27 6.75
N LYS A 62 -4.26 23.04 7.11
CA LYS A 62 -5.29 22.74 8.12
C LYS A 62 -4.63 22.01 9.27
N ALA A 63 -5.00 22.33 10.49
CA ALA A 63 -4.53 21.60 11.63
C ALA A 63 -5.02 20.15 11.60
N VAL A 64 -4.12 19.23 11.95
CA VAL A 64 -4.42 17.79 12.05
C VAL A 64 -4.16 17.38 13.49
N ALA A 65 -5.22 16.97 14.20
CA ALA A 65 -5.12 16.46 15.56
C ALA A 65 -5.54 15.00 15.63
N GLY A 66 -4.86 14.25 16.49
CA GLY A 66 -5.16 12.87 16.77
C GLY A 66 -4.64 11.88 15.72
N ASP A 67 -5.07 10.63 15.86
CA ASP A 67 -4.69 9.54 14.97
C ASP A 67 -5.32 9.70 13.57
N PRO A 68 -4.53 9.69 12.49
CA PRO A 68 -5.04 9.76 11.12
C PRO A 68 -6.04 8.65 10.77
N ASN A 69 -5.89 7.45 11.30
CA ASN A 69 -6.83 6.35 11.08
C ASN A 69 -8.19 6.67 11.71
N ALA A 70 -8.20 7.17 12.94
CA ALA A 70 -9.42 7.56 13.63
C ALA A 70 -10.13 8.70 12.89
N ARG A 71 -9.38 9.69 12.37
CA ARG A 71 -9.94 10.80 11.59
C ARG A 71 -10.61 10.31 10.30
N ARG A 72 -9.99 9.41 9.57
CA ARG A 72 -10.57 8.84 8.34
C ARG A 72 -11.84 8.01 8.61
N ALA A 73 -11.98 7.45 9.80
CA ALA A 73 -13.17 6.71 10.22
C ALA A 73 -14.32 7.61 10.74
N MET A 74 -14.09 8.91 10.95
CA MET A 74 -15.10 9.82 11.48
C MET A 74 -16.23 10.09 10.49
N LYS A 75 -17.45 10.15 10.99
CA LYS A 75 -18.58 10.67 10.22
C LYS A 75 -18.39 12.17 9.93
N PRO A 76 -18.92 12.71 8.80
CA PRO A 76 -18.66 14.09 8.37
C PRO A 76 -18.88 15.15 9.44
N LYS A 77 -19.96 15.05 10.23
CA LYS A 77 -20.25 16.01 11.32
C LYS A 77 -19.23 15.98 12.45
N ALA A 78 -18.77 14.78 12.82
CA ALA A 78 -17.74 14.61 13.85
C ALA A 78 -16.38 15.11 13.35
N LEU A 79 -16.05 14.82 12.10
CA LEU A 79 -14.81 15.29 11.47
C LEU A 79 -14.77 16.82 11.37
N ALA A 80 -15.89 17.47 10.99
CA ALA A 80 -15.97 18.93 10.93
C ALA A 80 -15.76 19.58 12.31
N LYS A 81 -16.34 19.00 13.39
CA LYS A 81 -16.13 19.47 14.75
C LYS A 81 -14.66 19.29 15.19
N ALA A 82 -14.07 18.11 14.96
CA ALA A 82 -12.69 17.83 15.29
C ALA A 82 -11.73 18.76 14.50
N GLN A 83 -12.05 19.08 13.25
CA GLN A 83 -11.29 20.04 12.45
C GLN A 83 -11.33 21.44 13.07
N GLN A 84 -12.52 21.93 13.45
CA GLN A 84 -12.68 23.24 14.08
C GLN A 84 -11.89 23.35 15.39
N GLU A 85 -11.90 22.31 16.21
CA GLU A 85 -11.14 22.24 17.47
C GLU A 85 -9.63 22.22 17.19
N ALA A 86 -9.16 21.47 16.19
CA ALA A 86 -7.77 21.42 15.81
C ALA A 86 -7.28 22.77 15.25
N ASP A 87 -8.05 23.41 14.38
CA ASP A 87 -7.70 24.72 13.81
C ASP A 87 -7.62 25.79 14.91
N ALA A 88 -8.53 25.77 15.87
CA ALA A 88 -8.49 26.67 17.04
C ALA A 88 -7.23 26.44 17.90
N ALA A 89 -6.82 25.19 18.11
CA ALA A 89 -5.61 24.85 18.86
C ALA A 89 -4.32 25.25 18.13
N ALA A 90 -4.32 25.23 16.80
CA ALA A 90 -3.16 25.60 15.98
C ALA A 90 -3.05 27.11 15.74
N ALA A 91 -4.10 27.88 16.01
CA ALA A 91 -4.11 29.32 15.75
C ALA A 91 -2.96 30.06 16.48
N GLY A 92 -2.12 30.76 15.69
CA GLY A 92 -0.97 31.51 16.20
C GLY A 92 0.24 30.67 16.65
N THR A 93 0.19 29.34 16.51
CA THR A 93 1.33 28.47 16.87
C THR A 93 2.33 28.30 15.73
N TRP A 94 1.89 28.58 14.50
CA TRP A 94 2.71 28.65 13.30
C TRP A 94 2.79 30.10 12.82
N ASN A 95 3.98 30.54 12.45
CA ASN A 95 4.23 31.89 11.96
C ASN A 95 4.94 31.85 10.63
N ALA A 96 4.47 32.64 9.67
CA ALA A 96 5.10 32.81 8.38
C ALA A 96 5.69 34.22 8.25
N ALA A 97 6.99 34.29 7.97
CA ALA A 97 7.70 35.53 7.70
C ALA A 97 8.80 35.26 6.67
N ASP A 98 8.97 36.18 5.73
CA ASP A 98 10.06 36.19 4.74
C ASP A 98 10.17 34.84 3.97
N GLY A 99 9.04 34.22 3.64
CA GLY A 99 9.00 32.92 2.92
C GLY A 99 9.34 31.71 3.78
N VAL A 100 9.44 31.88 5.11
CA VAL A 100 9.70 30.81 6.05
C VAL A 100 8.48 30.59 6.94
N LEU A 101 8.01 29.34 7.03
CA LEU A 101 6.97 28.92 7.97
C LEU A 101 7.64 28.25 9.18
N THR A 102 7.45 28.80 10.37
CA THR A 102 8.05 28.30 11.61
C THR A 102 6.98 27.89 12.60
N GLY A 103 7.09 26.66 13.10
CA GLY A 103 6.31 26.13 14.22
C GLY A 103 7.13 26.18 15.51
N ALA A 104 6.49 26.59 16.61
CA ALA A 104 7.09 26.54 17.94
C ALA A 104 7.23 25.09 18.44
N THR A 105 7.94 24.89 19.54
CA THR A 105 8.02 23.58 20.22
C THR A 105 6.63 23.06 20.56
N GLY A 106 6.34 21.82 20.21
CA GLY A 106 5.05 21.16 20.49
C GLY A 106 3.85 21.72 19.72
N THR A 107 4.09 22.49 18.66
CA THR A 107 3.01 23.02 17.81
C THR A 107 2.18 21.89 17.19
N PRO A 108 0.86 22.06 17.04
CA PRO A 108 0.02 21.10 16.34
C PRO A 108 0.48 20.83 14.90
N THR A 109 0.25 19.62 14.43
CA THR A 109 0.55 19.22 13.04
C THR A 109 -0.32 20.00 12.07
N LEU A 110 0.28 20.45 10.97
CA LEU A 110 -0.44 21.02 9.81
C LEU A 110 -0.48 20.01 8.66
N GLY A 111 -1.64 19.84 8.04
CA GLY A 111 -1.82 19.04 6.83
C GLY A 111 -2.13 19.91 5.63
N SER A 112 -1.65 19.53 4.46
CA SER A 112 -1.99 20.18 3.20
C SER A 112 -3.52 20.15 2.99
N ALA A 113 -4.05 21.22 2.37
CA ALA A 113 -5.48 21.27 2.04
C ALA A 113 -5.90 20.18 1.04
N LYS A 114 -4.97 19.74 0.20
CA LYS A 114 -5.13 18.68 -0.79
C LYS A 114 -4.48 17.38 -0.31
N GLU A 115 -5.09 16.25 -0.67
CA GLU A 115 -4.47 14.93 -0.58
C GLU A 115 -3.71 14.61 -1.88
N TYR A 116 -2.64 13.85 -1.77
CA TYR A 116 -1.76 13.46 -2.87
C TYR A 116 -1.65 11.95 -2.95
N GLU A 117 -1.75 11.41 -4.16
CA GLU A 117 -1.50 9.99 -4.45
C GLU A 117 -0.02 9.77 -4.78
N ASN A 118 0.39 10.11 -5.99
CA ASN A 118 1.78 10.03 -6.44
C ASN A 118 2.35 11.44 -6.60
N PHE A 119 3.52 11.69 -6.02
CA PHE A 119 4.12 13.02 -6.07
C PHE A 119 5.62 13.01 -5.85
N CYS A 120 6.27 14.09 -6.28
CA CYS A 120 7.58 14.49 -5.82
C CYS A 120 7.44 15.76 -4.98
N LEU A 121 8.15 15.82 -3.87
CA LEU A 121 8.22 16.97 -2.97
C LEU A 121 9.67 17.38 -2.81
N ILE A 122 9.95 18.66 -2.92
CA ILE A 122 11.21 19.28 -2.51
C ILE A 122 10.87 20.23 -1.38
N VAL A 123 11.62 20.19 -0.29
CA VAL A 123 11.44 21.08 0.85
C VAL A 123 12.76 21.33 1.56
N GLU A 124 13.00 22.58 1.96
CA GLU A 124 14.06 22.91 2.89
C GLU A 124 13.50 23.03 4.31
N TRP A 125 14.21 22.44 5.26
CA TRP A 125 13.82 22.44 6.67
C TRP A 125 15.03 22.61 7.59
N LYS A 126 14.78 23.12 8.80
CA LYS A 126 15.76 23.13 9.89
C LYS A 126 15.08 22.97 11.25
N THR A 127 15.77 22.34 12.20
CA THR A 127 15.34 22.18 13.59
C THR A 127 16.55 21.86 14.48
N ASP A 128 16.46 22.17 15.78
CA ASP A 128 17.43 21.74 16.80
C ASP A 128 17.04 20.43 17.48
N GLY A 129 15.84 19.93 17.22
CA GLY A 129 15.29 18.73 17.84
C GLY A 129 14.74 17.75 16.83
N GLU A 130 13.80 16.95 17.26
CA GLU A 130 13.08 16.02 16.43
C GLU A 130 11.76 16.64 15.97
N ALA A 131 11.46 16.52 14.68
CA ALA A 131 10.23 16.91 14.03
C ALA A 131 9.91 15.89 12.93
N GLY A 132 8.84 16.08 12.16
CA GLY A 132 8.43 15.15 11.11
C GLY A 132 7.87 15.79 9.86
N LEU A 133 7.99 15.08 8.74
CA LEU A 133 7.31 15.35 7.50
C LEU A 133 6.43 14.15 7.16
N GLY A 134 5.11 14.29 7.31
CA GLY A 134 4.17 13.21 6.98
C GLY A 134 3.93 13.09 5.49
N ILE A 135 3.88 11.87 4.99
CA ILE A 135 3.56 11.54 3.60
C ILE A 135 2.28 10.72 3.54
N ARG A 136 1.30 11.14 2.74
CA ARG A 136 -0.04 10.54 2.68
C ARG A 136 -0.70 10.37 4.06
N SER A 137 -0.45 11.32 4.98
CA SER A 137 -0.83 11.30 6.41
C SER A 137 -0.05 10.30 7.27
N ILE A 138 0.39 9.18 6.74
CA ILE A 138 1.18 8.11 7.38
C ILE A 138 2.00 7.40 6.29
N PRO A 139 3.30 7.09 6.50
CA PRO A 139 4.14 7.36 7.68
C PRO A 139 4.72 8.78 7.70
N GLN A 140 5.59 9.06 8.68
CA GLN A 140 6.37 10.29 8.76
C GLN A 140 7.84 10.03 8.44
N ILE A 141 8.47 10.99 7.77
CA ILE A 141 9.93 11.08 7.62
C ILE A 141 10.46 11.88 8.80
N ALA A 142 11.42 11.35 9.51
CA ALA A 142 12.06 12.04 10.64
C ALA A 142 12.84 13.25 10.15
N LEU A 143 12.65 14.39 10.82
CA LEU A 143 13.43 15.62 10.66
C LEU A 143 14.26 15.84 11.90
N GLY A 144 15.56 16.00 11.73
CA GLY A 144 16.50 16.13 12.85
C GLY A 144 16.82 14.82 13.57
N GLY A 145 17.70 14.90 14.57
CA GLY A 145 18.17 13.73 15.28
C GLY A 145 19.00 12.76 14.44
N ARG A 146 19.27 11.57 15.01
CA ARG A 146 20.10 10.54 14.37
C ARG A 146 19.43 9.84 13.19
N ASN A 147 18.10 9.90 13.12
CA ASN A 147 17.30 9.20 12.13
C ASN A 147 16.74 10.13 11.06
N ALA A 148 17.27 11.36 10.94
CA ALA A 148 16.82 12.30 9.91
C ALA A 148 16.85 11.67 8.52
N GLY A 149 15.73 11.76 7.80
CA GLY A 149 15.53 11.15 6.49
C GLY A 149 15.00 9.71 6.51
N ALA A 150 14.88 9.05 7.67
CA ALA A 150 14.26 7.73 7.78
C ALA A 150 12.74 7.83 7.98
N LEU A 151 12.02 6.78 7.58
CA LEU A 151 10.59 6.64 7.90
C LEU A 151 10.42 6.20 9.35
N THR A 152 9.77 7.03 10.14
CA THR A 152 9.56 6.76 11.58
C THR A 152 8.65 5.54 11.77
N GLY A 153 9.19 4.52 12.45
CA GLY A 153 8.46 3.32 12.81
C GLY A 153 8.20 2.34 11.67
N ASN A 154 8.63 2.63 10.44
CA ASN A 154 8.49 1.72 9.31
C ASN A 154 9.42 0.51 9.48
N MET A 155 8.88 -0.70 9.32
CA MET A 155 9.61 -1.96 9.51
C MET A 155 9.87 -2.70 8.20
N LEU A 156 9.08 -2.43 7.15
CA LEU A 156 9.22 -3.06 5.87
C LEU A 156 10.46 -2.51 5.15
N HIS A 157 11.39 -3.41 4.87
CA HIS A 157 12.71 -3.15 4.29
C HIS A 157 13.63 -2.29 5.17
N ASP A 158 14.91 -2.29 4.83
CA ASP A 158 15.91 -1.47 5.49
C ASP A 158 15.61 0.01 5.20
N ASN A 159 15.30 0.72 6.25
CA ASN A 159 14.90 2.12 6.25
C ASN A 159 15.83 2.94 7.15
N ALA A 160 16.98 2.38 7.49
CA ALA A 160 17.96 3.05 8.31
C ALA A 160 18.58 4.22 7.53
N ALA A 161 18.41 5.43 8.06
CA ALA A 161 19.08 6.60 7.51
C ALA A 161 20.61 6.49 7.68
N PRO A 162 21.40 6.82 6.65
CA PRO A 162 22.85 6.93 6.80
C PRO A 162 23.21 7.93 7.89
N LYS A 163 24.24 7.62 8.66
CA LYS A 163 24.77 8.55 9.67
C LYS A 163 25.22 9.83 8.96
N ALA A 164 24.93 10.98 9.58
CA ALA A 164 25.33 12.30 9.10
C ALA A 164 24.76 12.74 7.73
N ALA A 165 23.57 12.28 7.37
CA ALA A 165 22.87 12.80 6.19
C ALA A 165 22.33 14.23 6.43
N ALA A 166 21.95 14.58 7.66
CA ALA A 166 21.50 15.92 8.01
C ALA A 166 22.68 16.84 8.35
N ASN A 167 22.54 18.12 8.00
CA ASN A 167 23.41 19.19 8.47
C ASN A 167 23.23 19.43 9.97
N GLY A 168 24.09 20.26 10.55
CA GLY A 168 24.05 20.59 11.97
C GLY A 168 22.77 21.30 12.40
N PRO A 169 22.59 21.48 13.73
CA PRO A 169 21.49 22.26 14.27
C PRO A 169 21.42 23.66 13.65
N GLN A 170 20.22 24.19 13.43
CA GLN A 170 19.94 25.49 12.79
C GLN A 170 20.44 25.64 11.34
N GLU A 171 21.03 24.61 10.76
CA GLU A 171 21.39 24.61 9.35
C GLU A 171 20.22 24.11 8.48
N TRP A 172 20.07 24.71 7.30
CA TRP A 172 19.06 24.27 6.36
C TRP A 172 19.46 22.94 5.72
N ASN A 173 18.48 22.05 5.66
CA ASN A 173 18.55 20.76 4.99
C ASN A 173 17.62 20.78 3.80
N THR A 174 18.07 20.25 2.66
CA THR A 174 17.23 20.05 1.48
C THR A 174 16.81 18.59 1.45
N MET A 175 15.50 18.36 1.37
CA MET A 175 14.93 17.03 1.27
C MET A 175 14.13 16.90 -0.02
N GLU A 176 14.39 15.82 -0.73
CA GLU A 176 13.60 15.39 -1.88
C GLU A 176 12.88 14.09 -1.53
N VAL A 177 11.57 14.06 -1.74
CA VAL A 177 10.72 12.89 -1.47
C VAL A 177 10.01 12.52 -2.76
N ARG A 178 10.11 11.26 -3.17
CA ARG A 178 9.36 10.73 -4.29
C ARG A 178 8.47 9.59 -3.80
N VAL A 179 7.17 9.75 -3.94
CA VAL A 179 6.16 8.75 -3.59
C VAL A 179 5.48 8.27 -4.86
N VAL A 180 5.55 6.98 -5.13
CA VAL A 180 4.90 6.38 -6.30
C VAL A 180 4.34 5.02 -5.88
N ASN A 181 3.04 4.84 -6.09
CA ASN A 181 2.34 3.64 -5.65
C ASN A 181 2.53 3.43 -4.12
N ASP A 182 3.02 2.31 -3.72
CA ASP A 182 3.32 1.92 -2.34
C ASP A 182 4.77 2.20 -1.91
N ARG A 183 5.54 2.95 -2.72
CA ARG A 183 6.97 3.15 -2.56
C ARG A 183 7.35 4.60 -2.28
N VAL A 184 8.38 4.77 -1.45
CA VAL A 184 9.00 6.07 -1.20
C VAL A 184 10.52 6.01 -1.38
N THR A 185 11.04 7.04 -2.00
CA THR A 185 12.47 7.35 -2.02
C THR A 185 12.67 8.71 -1.37
N VAL A 186 13.62 8.79 -0.44
CA VAL A 186 13.99 10.03 0.26
C VAL A 186 15.46 10.32 0.00
N VAL A 187 15.76 11.53 -0.43
CA VAL A 187 17.12 12.05 -0.59
C VAL A 187 17.26 13.25 0.35
N LEU A 188 18.21 13.19 1.27
CA LEU A 188 18.51 14.26 2.21
C LEU A 188 19.92 14.80 1.92
N ASN A 189 20.02 16.08 1.59
CA ASN A 189 21.30 16.75 1.23
C ASN A 189 22.10 15.98 0.18
N GLY A 190 21.41 15.41 -0.85
CA GLY A 190 22.02 14.60 -1.90
C GLY A 190 22.33 13.15 -1.52
N ILE A 191 22.04 12.73 -0.28
CA ILE A 191 22.26 11.36 0.19
C ILE A 191 20.91 10.62 0.22
N THR A 192 20.81 9.48 -0.47
CA THR A 192 19.60 8.64 -0.42
C THR A 192 19.51 7.98 0.95
N THR A 193 18.49 8.35 1.73
CA THR A 193 18.23 7.81 3.08
C THR A 193 17.17 6.71 3.09
N CYS A 194 16.20 6.77 2.17
CA CYS A 194 15.26 5.70 1.89
C CYS A 194 15.30 5.42 0.38
N ASN A 195 15.51 4.17 0.00
CA ASN A 195 15.59 3.78 -1.41
C ASN A 195 14.46 2.82 -1.76
N ASN A 196 13.41 3.34 -2.42
CA ASN A 196 12.28 2.53 -2.88
C ASN A 196 11.64 1.67 -1.77
N VAL A 197 11.47 2.25 -0.58
CA VAL A 197 10.95 1.59 0.63
C VAL A 197 9.44 1.47 0.56
N ILE A 198 8.89 0.33 0.99
CA ILE A 198 7.44 0.11 1.08
C ILE A 198 6.86 0.97 2.22
N LEU A 199 5.76 1.67 1.93
CA LEU A 199 5.02 2.45 2.90
C LEU A 199 4.19 1.56 3.82
N GLU A 200 4.22 1.85 5.12
CA GLU A 200 3.40 1.20 6.13
C GLU A 200 2.49 2.19 6.85
N ASN A 201 1.37 1.70 7.33
CA ASN A 201 0.59 2.42 8.33
C ASN A 201 1.22 2.23 9.71
N THR A 202 2.16 3.09 10.05
CA THR A 202 2.96 3.00 11.29
C THR A 202 2.16 3.31 12.56
N CYS A 203 0.97 3.89 12.43
CA CYS A 203 0.06 4.13 13.55
C CYS A 203 -0.75 2.87 13.91
N ASN A 204 -1.11 2.06 12.92
CA ASN A 204 -1.78 0.77 13.12
C ASN A 204 -1.53 -0.15 11.93
N ARG A 205 -0.70 -1.16 12.11
CA ARG A 205 -0.31 -2.12 11.05
C ARG A 205 -1.42 -3.07 10.60
N GLU A 206 -2.51 -3.17 11.36
CA GLU A 206 -3.70 -3.93 10.93
C GLU A 206 -4.52 -3.16 9.87
N ILE A 207 -4.26 -1.86 9.73
CA ILE A 207 -4.84 -1.01 8.70
C ILE A 207 -3.78 -0.82 7.60
N PRO A 208 -4.09 -1.14 6.35
CA PRO A 208 -3.15 -0.93 5.23
C PRO A 208 -2.77 0.55 5.06
N ALA A 209 -1.59 0.79 4.45
CA ALA A 209 -1.20 2.15 4.07
C ALA A 209 -2.24 2.77 3.12
N TYR A 210 -2.40 4.09 3.21
CA TYR A 210 -3.34 4.82 2.36
C TYR A 210 -2.73 5.08 0.98
N THR A 211 -3.55 4.95 -0.07
CA THR A 211 -3.15 5.23 -1.45
C THR A 211 -2.97 6.73 -1.71
N GLU A 212 -3.67 7.56 -0.94
CA GLU A 212 -3.58 9.02 -0.99
C GLU A 212 -3.71 9.61 0.41
N GLY A 213 -3.21 10.83 0.60
CA GLY A 213 -3.32 11.54 1.87
C GLY A 213 -2.56 12.85 1.88
N GLN A 214 -2.65 13.55 2.99
CA GLN A 214 -2.06 14.86 3.18
C GLN A 214 -0.53 14.77 3.32
N ILE A 215 0.15 15.83 2.88
CA ILE A 215 1.51 16.13 3.31
C ILE A 215 1.37 16.81 4.69
N LEU A 216 2.10 16.32 5.69
CA LEU A 216 2.01 16.83 7.06
C LEU A 216 3.31 17.54 7.46
N LEU A 217 3.18 18.74 8.03
CA LEU A 217 4.26 19.43 8.74
C LEU A 217 4.06 19.15 10.23
N VAL A 218 4.93 18.33 10.81
CA VAL A 218 4.77 17.82 12.17
C VAL A 218 5.71 18.59 13.10
N GLY A 219 5.12 19.28 14.07
CA GLY A 219 5.86 19.95 15.15
C GLY A 219 6.60 18.94 16.01
N GLY A 220 7.63 19.37 16.68
CA GLY A 220 8.55 18.49 17.38
C GLY A 220 8.98 18.99 18.76
N THR A 221 10.07 18.43 19.24
CA THR A 221 10.67 18.71 20.55
C THR A 221 11.41 20.06 20.60
N ALA A 222 11.61 20.69 19.43
CA ALA A 222 12.16 22.02 19.26
C ALA A 222 11.42 22.76 18.12
N PRO A 223 11.63 24.08 17.97
CA PRO A 223 11.08 24.79 16.81
C PRO A 223 11.56 24.17 15.50
N VAL A 224 10.64 24.09 14.52
CA VAL A 224 10.94 23.61 13.18
C VAL A 224 10.55 24.67 12.15
N SER A 225 11.41 24.88 11.16
CA SER A 225 11.17 25.85 10.08
C SER A 225 11.21 25.16 8.73
N PHE A 226 10.33 25.61 7.82
CA PHE A 226 10.22 25.13 6.45
C PHE A 226 10.30 26.32 5.49
N ARG A 227 10.95 26.11 4.33
CA ARG A 227 10.98 27.05 3.20
C ARG A 227 11.15 26.30 1.89
N GLU A 228 11.12 26.99 0.76
CA GLU A 228 11.38 26.43 -0.59
C GLU A 228 10.66 25.08 -0.80
N MET A 229 9.35 25.07 -0.52
CA MET A 229 8.55 23.86 -0.69
C MET A 229 7.91 23.82 -2.07
N TYR A 230 8.15 22.74 -2.80
CA TYR A 230 7.64 22.52 -4.17
C TYR A 230 7.08 21.12 -4.29
N VAL A 231 5.90 21.01 -4.91
CA VAL A 231 5.25 19.71 -5.17
C VAL A 231 5.04 19.53 -6.66
N ARG A 232 5.35 18.35 -7.17
CA ARG A 232 4.98 17.90 -8.50
C ARG A 232 4.13 16.65 -8.38
N GLU A 233 2.89 16.72 -8.82
CA GLU A 233 2.05 15.54 -8.91
C GLU A 233 2.52 14.65 -10.05
N LEU A 234 2.48 13.37 -9.82
CA LEU A 234 2.78 12.34 -10.79
C LEU A 234 1.48 11.67 -11.23
N PRO A 235 1.47 11.00 -12.40
CA PRO A 235 0.29 10.26 -12.83
C PRO A 235 -0.20 9.29 -11.76
N PRO A 236 -1.51 9.10 -11.61
CA PRO A 236 -2.08 8.13 -10.68
C PRO A 236 -1.62 6.72 -11.03
N THR A 237 -1.55 5.85 -10.04
CA THR A 237 -1.24 4.44 -10.24
C THR A 237 -2.36 3.78 -11.06
N PRO A 238 -2.04 3.08 -12.16
CA PRO A 238 -3.03 2.31 -12.90
C PRO A 238 -3.72 1.31 -11.98
N ARG A 239 -5.05 1.27 -12.04
CA ARG A 239 -5.88 0.38 -11.24
C ARG A 239 -6.55 -0.66 -12.14
N PHE A 240 -6.75 -1.84 -11.59
CA PHE A 240 -7.58 -2.84 -12.26
C PHE A 240 -9.04 -2.39 -12.24
N GLU A 241 -9.68 -2.45 -13.38
CA GLU A 241 -11.10 -2.18 -13.56
C GLU A 241 -11.79 -3.44 -14.08
N LEU A 242 -13.04 -3.65 -13.65
CA LEU A 242 -13.87 -4.73 -14.17
C LEU A 242 -14.17 -4.49 -15.64
N SER A 243 -14.25 -5.57 -16.43
CA SER A 243 -14.84 -5.45 -17.76
C SER A 243 -16.31 -5.02 -17.64
N PRO A 244 -16.88 -4.41 -18.71
CA PRO A 244 -18.31 -4.09 -18.72
C PRO A 244 -19.21 -5.28 -18.43
N GLU A 245 -18.83 -6.47 -18.87
CA GLU A 245 -19.54 -7.74 -18.65
C GLU A 245 -19.47 -8.14 -17.18
N GLU A 246 -18.27 -8.13 -16.56
CA GLU A 246 -18.10 -8.46 -15.15
C GLU A 246 -18.85 -7.46 -14.25
N ALA A 247 -18.82 -6.17 -14.59
CA ALA A 247 -19.58 -5.14 -13.87
C ALA A 247 -21.10 -5.38 -13.98
N ALA A 248 -21.59 -5.70 -15.18
CA ALA A 248 -23.00 -6.02 -15.42
C ALA A 248 -23.43 -7.32 -14.72
N GLU A 249 -22.52 -8.27 -14.57
CA GLU A 249 -22.75 -9.52 -13.82
C GLU A 249 -22.79 -9.29 -12.30
N GLY A 250 -22.34 -8.14 -11.79
CA GLY A 250 -22.32 -7.78 -10.38
C GLY A 250 -21.07 -8.21 -9.63
N PHE A 251 -19.93 -8.32 -10.32
CA PHE A 251 -18.65 -8.43 -9.65
C PHE A 251 -18.29 -7.13 -8.94
N GLU A 252 -17.59 -7.24 -7.82
CA GLU A 252 -16.91 -6.14 -7.14
C GLU A 252 -15.41 -6.41 -7.04
N VAL A 253 -14.60 -5.35 -7.15
CA VAL A 253 -13.14 -5.46 -7.00
C VAL A 253 -12.79 -5.58 -5.53
N LEU A 254 -12.04 -6.61 -5.14
CA LEU A 254 -11.48 -6.79 -3.81
C LEU A 254 -10.06 -6.21 -3.69
N PHE A 255 -9.30 -6.25 -4.79
CA PHE A 255 -7.98 -5.63 -4.88
C PHE A 255 -7.74 -5.14 -6.32
N ASP A 256 -7.53 -3.83 -6.45
CA ASP A 256 -7.36 -3.13 -7.73
C ASP A 256 -5.89 -2.88 -8.12
N GLY A 257 -4.94 -3.41 -7.36
CA GLY A 257 -3.52 -3.13 -7.52
C GLY A 257 -2.98 -2.05 -6.59
N THR A 258 -3.82 -1.35 -5.84
CA THR A 258 -3.41 -0.22 -4.98
C THR A 258 -3.88 -0.34 -3.54
N SER A 259 -5.16 -0.63 -3.31
CA SER A 259 -5.77 -0.52 -1.99
C SER A 259 -6.02 -1.86 -1.31
N MET A 260 -5.45 -2.01 -0.12
CA MET A 260 -5.67 -3.16 0.76
C MET A 260 -6.83 -2.93 1.76
N HIS A 261 -7.61 -1.84 1.64
CA HIS A 261 -8.59 -1.46 2.67
C HIS A 261 -9.80 -2.39 2.79
N LYS A 262 -10.01 -3.29 1.85
CA LYS A 262 -10.99 -4.39 1.98
C LYS A 262 -10.43 -5.61 2.73
N TRP A 263 -9.15 -5.57 3.10
CA TRP A 263 -8.42 -6.67 3.73
C TRP A 263 -8.03 -6.35 5.16
N THR A 264 -7.78 -7.38 5.95
CA THR A 264 -7.37 -7.32 7.37
C THR A 264 -6.56 -8.58 7.73
N GLY A 265 -5.97 -8.59 8.92
CA GLY A 265 -5.13 -9.69 9.39
C GLY A 265 -3.65 -9.44 9.13
N ASN A 266 -2.95 -10.36 8.49
CA ASN A 266 -1.50 -10.24 8.28
C ASN A 266 -1.14 -9.27 7.15
N THR A 267 -1.31 -7.98 7.36
CA THR A 267 -0.92 -6.91 6.42
C THR A 267 0.58 -6.60 6.44
N THR A 268 1.36 -7.27 7.29
CA THR A 268 2.82 -7.10 7.36
C THR A 268 3.55 -7.99 6.35
N ASN A 269 3.09 -9.24 6.16
CA ASN A 269 3.68 -10.15 5.18
C ASN A 269 2.97 -10.12 3.82
N TYR A 270 1.70 -9.73 3.79
CA TYR A 270 0.95 -9.50 2.56
C TYR A 270 0.91 -8.00 2.28
N VAL A 271 1.71 -7.53 1.34
CA VAL A 271 1.88 -6.10 1.06
C VAL A 271 1.55 -5.79 -0.40
N PRO A 272 1.00 -4.61 -0.69
CA PRO A 272 0.83 -4.16 -2.06
C PRO A 272 2.20 -3.81 -2.64
N VAL A 273 2.55 -4.42 -3.75
CA VAL A 273 3.81 -4.18 -4.47
C VAL A 273 3.56 -4.24 -5.97
N ASP A 274 3.83 -3.15 -6.68
CA ASP A 274 3.76 -3.07 -8.14
C ASP A 274 2.44 -3.61 -8.72
N GLY A 275 1.31 -3.22 -8.13
CA GLY A 275 -0.02 -3.64 -8.55
C GLY A 275 -0.43 -5.04 -8.10
N THR A 276 0.34 -5.67 -7.21
CA THR A 276 0.07 -7.04 -6.71
C THR A 276 0.00 -7.07 -5.20
N ILE A 277 -0.70 -8.03 -4.61
CA ILE A 277 -0.48 -8.46 -3.23
C ILE A 277 0.68 -9.45 -3.27
N TYR A 278 1.80 -9.07 -2.69
CA TYR A 278 3.01 -9.90 -2.62
C TYR A 278 3.19 -10.47 -1.21
N VAL A 279 3.60 -11.73 -1.13
CA VAL A 279 3.88 -12.38 0.16
C VAL A 279 5.38 -12.34 0.43
N THR A 280 5.81 -11.53 1.40
CA THR A 280 7.23 -11.30 1.69
C THR A 280 7.85 -12.33 2.63
N ALA A 281 7.10 -12.87 3.58
CA ALA A 281 7.56 -13.71 4.70
C ALA A 281 8.80 -13.16 5.47
N GLN A 282 9.15 -11.90 5.26
CA GLN A 282 10.36 -11.27 5.76
C GLN A 282 10.33 -11.08 7.28
N TYR A 283 9.15 -10.97 7.85
CA TYR A 283 8.96 -10.67 9.28
C TYR A 283 8.45 -11.86 10.10
N GLY A 284 8.73 -13.07 9.64
CA GLY A 284 8.60 -14.30 10.46
C GLY A 284 7.19 -14.65 10.90
N GLY A 285 6.16 -14.02 10.34
CA GLY A 285 4.78 -14.27 10.72
C GLY A 285 4.15 -15.35 9.87
N SER A 286 3.78 -16.46 10.48
CA SER A 286 2.71 -17.29 9.99
C SER A 286 1.40 -16.53 10.25
N GLY A 287 0.61 -16.29 9.24
CA GLY A 287 -0.67 -15.63 9.42
C GLY A 287 -1.31 -15.35 8.07
N ASN A 288 -2.60 -15.26 8.07
CA ASN A 288 -3.40 -15.14 6.87
C ASN A 288 -3.88 -13.70 6.68
N LEU A 289 -4.03 -13.29 5.44
CA LEU A 289 -4.74 -12.08 5.07
C LEU A 289 -6.19 -12.44 4.76
N TYR A 290 -7.15 -11.69 5.31
CA TYR A 290 -8.57 -11.98 5.15
C TYR A 290 -9.32 -10.78 4.56
N THR A 291 -10.41 -11.04 3.83
CA THR A 291 -11.39 -9.99 3.52
C THR A 291 -12.06 -9.51 4.82
N LYS A 292 -12.36 -8.20 4.92
CA LYS A 292 -13.14 -7.66 6.06
C LYS A 292 -14.58 -8.17 6.06
N LYS A 293 -15.15 -8.39 4.87
CA LYS A 293 -16.49 -8.91 4.66
C LYS A 293 -16.46 -10.43 4.58
N GLU A 294 -17.51 -11.07 5.10
CA GLU A 294 -17.77 -12.49 4.92
C GLU A 294 -18.61 -12.74 3.67
N TYR A 295 -18.42 -13.92 3.07
CA TYR A 295 -19.12 -14.36 1.87
C TYR A 295 -19.69 -15.77 2.05
N GLY A 296 -20.93 -15.98 1.56
CA GLY A 296 -21.59 -17.27 1.54
C GLY A 296 -21.43 -18.00 0.22
N ASP A 297 -22.39 -17.79 -0.70
CA ASP A 297 -22.33 -18.27 -2.09
C ASP A 297 -21.69 -17.18 -2.96
N PHE A 298 -20.70 -17.52 -3.77
CA PHE A 298 -19.95 -16.54 -4.54
C PHE A 298 -19.24 -17.15 -5.78
N VAL A 299 -18.76 -16.25 -6.65
CA VAL A 299 -17.72 -16.51 -7.64
C VAL A 299 -16.55 -15.57 -7.35
N LEU A 300 -15.39 -16.12 -7.02
CA LEU A 300 -14.15 -15.39 -6.81
C LEU A 300 -13.25 -15.60 -8.04
N ARG A 301 -12.72 -14.50 -8.61
CA ARG A 301 -11.72 -14.52 -9.68
C ARG A 301 -10.48 -13.78 -9.25
N PHE A 302 -9.31 -14.31 -9.54
CA PHE A 302 -8.04 -13.66 -9.29
C PHE A 302 -6.98 -14.16 -10.25
N GLU A 303 -5.87 -13.45 -10.28
CA GLU A 303 -4.67 -13.90 -10.96
C GLU A 303 -3.57 -14.13 -9.93
N PHE A 304 -2.77 -15.18 -10.15
CA PHE A 304 -1.61 -15.50 -9.31
C PHE A 304 -0.38 -15.83 -10.16
N ALA A 305 0.80 -15.61 -9.58
CA ALA A 305 2.06 -16.01 -10.19
C ALA A 305 3.01 -16.55 -9.11
N PHE A 306 3.72 -17.64 -9.43
CA PHE A 306 4.80 -18.16 -8.60
C PHE A 306 6.12 -17.53 -9.03
N ASP A 307 6.81 -16.81 -8.12
CA ASP A 307 8.10 -16.17 -8.42
C ASP A 307 9.29 -17.11 -8.26
N ARG A 308 9.10 -18.22 -7.58
CA ARG A 308 10.11 -19.23 -7.33
C ARG A 308 9.49 -20.61 -7.29
N GLU A 309 10.36 -21.62 -7.35
CA GLU A 309 9.98 -23.03 -7.23
C GLU A 309 9.53 -23.37 -5.80
N GLY A 310 8.55 -24.25 -5.70
CA GLY A 310 8.09 -24.83 -4.44
C GLY A 310 7.24 -23.89 -3.59
N VAL A 311 6.57 -22.91 -4.20
CA VAL A 311 5.64 -22.03 -3.50
C VAL A 311 4.43 -22.80 -3.01
N ASN A 312 4.04 -22.52 -1.75
CA ASN A 312 2.82 -23.00 -1.12
C ASN A 312 2.01 -21.83 -0.57
N ASN A 313 0.72 -21.83 -0.86
CA ASN A 313 -0.27 -20.91 -0.34
C ASN A 313 -1.65 -21.59 -0.45
N GLY A 314 -2.72 -20.90 -0.08
CA GLY A 314 -4.09 -21.38 -0.22
C GLY A 314 -5.08 -20.23 -0.27
N ILE A 315 -6.26 -20.48 -0.85
CA ILE A 315 -7.39 -19.59 -0.72
C ILE A 315 -8.34 -20.17 0.32
N GLY A 316 -8.39 -19.52 1.48
CA GLY A 316 -9.39 -19.84 2.49
C GLY A 316 -10.76 -19.35 2.04
N ILE A 317 -11.79 -20.18 2.13
CA ILE A 317 -13.16 -19.80 1.82
C ILE A 317 -14.08 -20.20 2.99
N ARG A 318 -15.06 -19.33 3.28
CA ARG A 318 -16.00 -19.48 4.40
C ARG A 318 -15.28 -19.78 5.73
N THR A 319 -14.12 -19.15 5.95
CA THR A 319 -13.29 -19.40 7.13
C THR A 319 -13.44 -18.30 8.16
N PRO A 320 -13.49 -18.62 9.46
CA PRO A 320 -13.29 -17.66 10.53
C PRO A 320 -11.84 -17.17 10.56
N MET A 321 -11.62 -15.95 11.06
CA MET A 321 -10.26 -15.44 11.30
C MET A 321 -9.61 -16.09 12.52
N GLY A 322 -8.28 -16.18 12.52
CA GLY A 322 -7.48 -16.60 13.68
C GLY A 322 -7.48 -18.10 13.96
N VAL A 323 -7.97 -18.90 13.02
CA VAL A 323 -7.97 -20.37 13.10
C VAL A 323 -7.32 -20.98 11.85
N ASP A 324 -7.07 -22.29 11.88
CA ASP A 324 -6.61 -23.02 10.71
C ASP A 324 -7.75 -23.13 9.67
N ALA A 325 -7.60 -22.41 8.56
CA ALA A 325 -8.65 -22.30 7.56
C ALA A 325 -8.98 -23.64 6.87
N ALA A 326 -8.00 -24.53 6.73
CA ALA A 326 -8.21 -25.85 6.11
C ALA A 326 -9.19 -26.73 6.88
N TYR A 327 -9.30 -26.51 8.20
CA TYR A 327 -10.15 -27.34 9.06
C TYR A 327 -11.38 -26.59 9.60
N HIS A 328 -11.26 -25.27 9.86
CA HIS A 328 -12.35 -24.46 10.41
C HIS A 328 -13.12 -23.64 9.37
N GLY A 329 -12.75 -23.79 8.12
CA GLY A 329 -13.40 -23.35 6.90
C GLY A 329 -13.09 -24.35 5.81
N MET A 330 -12.71 -23.88 4.64
CA MET A 330 -12.17 -24.67 3.53
C MET A 330 -10.93 -23.98 2.97
N GLU A 331 -9.94 -24.76 2.59
CA GLU A 331 -8.79 -24.29 1.83
C GLU A 331 -8.86 -24.85 0.39
N ILE A 332 -8.82 -23.94 -0.59
CA ILE A 332 -8.52 -24.29 -1.97
C ILE A 332 -7.02 -24.13 -2.15
N GLN A 333 -6.33 -25.24 -2.39
CA GLN A 333 -4.86 -25.28 -2.41
C GLN A 333 -4.30 -24.46 -3.58
N VAL A 334 -3.33 -23.59 -3.29
CA VAL A 334 -2.53 -22.86 -4.29
C VAL A 334 -1.08 -23.27 -4.14
N LEU A 335 -0.61 -24.17 -5.00
CA LEU A 335 0.68 -24.85 -4.84
C LEU A 335 1.38 -25.02 -6.17
N ASP A 336 2.68 -24.73 -6.22
CA ASP A 336 3.56 -25.17 -7.30
C ASP A 336 3.85 -26.67 -7.15
N HIS A 337 2.87 -27.49 -7.48
CA HIS A 337 2.89 -28.93 -7.27
C HIS A 337 3.87 -29.70 -8.19
N ASP A 338 4.45 -29.02 -9.18
CA ASP A 338 5.46 -29.58 -10.06
C ASP A 338 6.88 -29.46 -9.51
N ALA A 339 7.07 -28.67 -8.45
CA ALA A 339 8.37 -28.51 -7.82
C ALA A 339 8.91 -29.83 -7.24
N PRO A 340 10.21 -30.14 -7.39
CA PRO A 340 10.83 -31.38 -6.92
C PRO A 340 10.63 -31.66 -5.43
N ILE A 341 10.50 -30.62 -4.61
CA ILE A 341 10.20 -30.73 -3.18
C ILE A 341 8.85 -31.42 -2.91
N TYR A 342 7.91 -31.34 -3.87
CA TYR A 342 6.55 -31.87 -3.77
C TYR A 342 6.34 -33.20 -4.51
N LYS A 343 7.42 -33.93 -4.84
CA LYS A 343 7.34 -35.24 -5.53
C LYS A 343 6.50 -36.30 -4.81
N ASN A 344 6.26 -36.16 -3.50
CA ASN A 344 5.49 -37.08 -2.67
C ASN A 344 4.16 -36.51 -2.18
N LEU A 345 3.60 -35.49 -2.85
CA LEU A 345 2.31 -34.95 -2.50
C LEU A 345 1.21 -36.00 -2.47
N ARG A 346 0.35 -35.88 -1.47
CA ARG A 346 -0.93 -36.58 -1.49
C ARG A 346 -1.86 -35.94 -2.50
N VAL A 347 -2.77 -36.72 -3.09
CA VAL A 347 -3.69 -36.24 -4.15
C VAL A 347 -4.50 -34.99 -3.74
N TYR A 348 -4.91 -34.92 -2.46
CA TYR A 348 -5.68 -33.81 -1.91
C TYR A 348 -4.86 -32.55 -1.61
N GLN A 349 -3.55 -32.60 -1.77
CA GLN A 349 -2.62 -31.47 -1.59
C GLN A 349 -2.24 -30.81 -2.92
N GLN A 350 -2.75 -31.30 -4.05
CA GLN A 350 -2.50 -30.71 -5.36
C GLN A 350 -3.25 -29.39 -5.49
N HIS A 351 -2.70 -28.50 -6.30
CA HIS A 351 -3.32 -27.21 -6.59
C HIS A 351 -4.79 -27.37 -7.00
N GLY A 352 -5.65 -26.48 -6.50
CA GLY A 352 -7.10 -26.47 -6.77
C GLY A 352 -7.91 -27.47 -5.95
N SER A 353 -7.29 -28.37 -5.16
CA SER A 353 -8.02 -29.30 -4.30
C SER A 353 -8.74 -28.55 -3.18
N VAL A 354 -9.95 -29.02 -2.80
CA VAL A 354 -10.49 -28.74 -1.47
C VAL A 354 -9.69 -29.60 -0.51
N TYR A 355 -8.77 -28.97 0.22
CA TYR A 355 -7.75 -29.64 1.02
C TYR A 355 -8.33 -30.69 1.96
N GLY A 356 -7.86 -31.92 1.88
CA GLY A 356 -8.30 -33.03 2.69
C GLY A 356 -9.66 -33.64 2.32
N ILE A 357 -10.42 -33.06 1.37
CA ILE A 357 -11.81 -33.43 1.05
C ILE A 357 -11.98 -33.88 -0.41
N ILE A 358 -11.65 -33.04 -1.37
CA ILE A 358 -11.83 -33.36 -2.81
C ILE A 358 -10.53 -33.06 -3.54
N PRO A 359 -9.85 -34.09 -4.08
CA PRO A 359 -8.67 -33.89 -4.93
C PRO A 359 -9.04 -33.20 -6.25
N ALA A 360 -8.23 -32.24 -6.68
CA ALA A 360 -8.34 -31.65 -8.01
C ALA A 360 -7.59 -32.49 -9.06
N LYS A 361 -7.99 -32.31 -10.32
CA LYS A 361 -7.21 -32.77 -11.47
C LYS A 361 -5.91 -31.97 -11.55
N ARG A 362 -4.78 -32.67 -11.72
CA ARG A 362 -3.49 -32.02 -11.86
C ARG A 362 -3.42 -31.21 -13.15
N VAL A 363 -2.97 -29.96 -13.07
CA VAL A 363 -2.70 -29.08 -14.20
C VAL A 363 -1.19 -28.89 -14.35
N LYS A 364 -0.77 -28.51 -15.55
CA LYS A 364 0.61 -28.09 -15.82
C LYS A 364 0.66 -26.57 -15.82
N PHE A 365 1.54 -26.01 -14.99
CA PHE A 365 1.75 -24.58 -14.95
C PHE A 365 2.68 -24.08 -16.05
N PRO A 366 2.48 -22.83 -16.52
CA PRO A 366 3.47 -22.15 -17.36
C PRO A 366 4.76 -21.86 -16.51
N PRO A 367 5.85 -21.39 -17.15
CA PRO A 367 7.08 -21.05 -16.44
C PRO A 367 6.85 -20.07 -15.28
N LEU A 368 7.71 -20.15 -14.25
CA LEU A 368 7.69 -19.23 -13.10
C LEU A 368 7.65 -17.77 -13.56
N GLY A 369 6.96 -16.94 -12.79
CA GLY A 369 6.71 -15.53 -13.11
C GLY A 369 5.55 -15.29 -14.08
N THR A 370 4.97 -16.34 -14.68
CA THR A 370 3.81 -16.21 -15.57
C THR A 370 2.52 -16.13 -14.75
N TRP A 371 1.63 -15.23 -15.15
CA TRP A 371 0.32 -15.09 -14.53
C TRP A 371 -0.63 -16.23 -14.92
N ASN A 372 -1.31 -16.78 -13.93
CA ASN A 372 -2.38 -17.74 -14.06
C ASN A 372 -3.69 -17.08 -13.62
N VAL A 373 -4.80 -17.47 -14.25
CA VAL A 373 -6.15 -17.03 -13.88
C VAL A 373 -6.84 -18.15 -13.14
N GLU A 374 -7.38 -17.89 -11.97
CA GLU A 374 -8.16 -18.86 -11.21
C GLU A 374 -9.55 -18.31 -10.89
N GLU A 375 -10.55 -19.17 -11.03
CA GLU A 375 -11.91 -18.93 -10.59
C GLU A 375 -12.33 -20.01 -9.60
N ILE A 376 -12.83 -19.57 -8.44
CA ILE A 376 -13.45 -20.44 -7.43
C ILE A 376 -14.92 -20.07 -7.34
N ARG A 377 -15.80 -21.03 -7.62
CA ARG A 377 -17.23 -20.90 -7.47
C ARG A 377 -17.70 -21.78 -6.31
N ALA A 378 -18.32 -21.17 -5.31
CA ALA A 378 -18.92 -21.86 -4.16
C ALA A 378 -20.42 -21.57 -4.12
N VAL A 379 -21.24 -22.60 -4.25
CA VAL A 379 -22.71 -22.51 -4.21
C VAL A 379 -23.28 -23.65 -3.39
N GLY A 380 -23.80 -23.35 -2.21
CA GLY A 380 -24.15 -24.36 -1.23
C GLY A 380 -22.95 -25.26 -0.93
N ASP A 381 -23.12 -26.58 -1.07
CA ASP A 381 -22.06 -27.57 -0.86
C ASP A 381 -21.23 -27.86 -2.12
N ARG A 382 -21.53 -27.23 -3.29
CA ARG A 382 -20.81 -27.44 -4.53
C ARG A 382 -19.68 -26.44 -4.69
N ILE A 383 -18.47 -26.94 -4.93
CA ILE A 383 -17.26 -26.17 -5.20
C ILE A 383 -16.77 -26.50 -6.62
N THR A 384 -16.53 -25.47 -7.41
CA THR A 384 -15.90 -25.58 -8.73
C THR A 384 -14.64 -24.73 -8.76
N VAL A 385 -13.53 -25.30 -9.23
CA VAL A 385 -12.25 -24.57 -9.41
C VAL A 385 -11.85 -24.66 -10.88
N THR A 386 -11.59 -23.50 -11.47
CA THR A 386 -11.15 -23.36 -12.86
C THR A 386 -9.81 -22.67 -12.88
N VAL A 387 -8.81 -23.24 -13.55
CA VAL A 387 -7.47 -22.63 -13.72
C VAL A 387 -7.19 -22.49 -15.21
N ASN A 388 -6.84 -21.30 -15.66
CA ASN A 388 -6.53 -20.97 -17.05
C ASN A 388 -7.61 -21.47 -18.05
N GLY A 389 -8.88 -21.40 -17.63
CA GLY A 389 -10.03 -21.84 -18.42
C GLY A 389 -10.33 -23.35 -18.36
N GLU A 390 -9.53 -24.15 -17.66
CA GLU A 390 -9.78 -25.57 -17.45
C GLU A 390 -10.43 -25.81 -16.08
N VAL A 391 -11.58 -26.49 -16.04
CA VAL A 391 -12.20 -26.95 -14.79
C VAL A 391 -11.38 -28.13 -14.25
N ILE A 392 -10.74 -27.90 -13.10
CA ILE A 392 -9.87 -28.89 -12.44
C ILE A 392 -10.53 -29.56 -11.25
N LEU A 393 -11.56 -28.94 -10.70
CA LEU A 393 -12.41 -29.51 -9.65
C LEU A 393 -13.86 -29.06 -9.88
N ASP A 394 -14.77 -29.99 -9.77
CA ASP A 394 -16.20 -29.75 -9.71
C ASP A 394 -16.83 -30.86 -8.85
N GLY A 395 -17.15 -30.53 -7.58
CA GLY A 395 -17.58 -31.51 -6.62
C GLY A 395 -18.46 -30.97 -5.50
N ASP A 396 -19.18 -31.87 -4.87
CA ASP A 396 -20.02 -31.58 -3.70
C ASP A 396 -19.30 -32.06 -2.43
N ILE A 397 -18.98 -31.13 -1.52
CA ILE A 397 -18.21 -31.42 -0.30
C ILE A 397 -18.97 -32.33 0.66
N ARG A 398 -20.31 -32.18 0.72
CA ARG A 398 -21.13 -33.06 1.58
C ARG A 398 -21.20 -34.47 1.04
N GLN A 399 -21.34 -34.63 -0.25
CA GLN A 399 -21.31 -35.93 -0.91
C GLN A 399 -19.92 -36.58 -0.77
N ALA A 400 -18.84 -35.81 -0.92
CA ALA A 400 -17.47 -36.31 -0.84
C ALA A 400 -17.14 -36.96 0.53
N CYS A 401 -17.65 -36.38 1.62
CA CYS A 401 -17.47 -36.93 2.98
C CYS A 401 -18.73 -37.63 3.51
N GLN A 402 -19.67 -37.98 2.66
CA GLN A 402 -20.92 -38.69 3.03
C GLN A 402 -21.69 -38.01 4.17
N GLY A 403 -21.61 -36.68 4.26
CA GLY A 403 -22.22 -35.88 5.33
C GLY A 403 -21.42 -35.83 6.65
N HIS A 404 -20.25 -36.47 6.72
CA HIS A 404 -19.46 -36.60 7.95
C HIS A 404 -18.18 -35.74 7.88
N ASN A 405 -18.31 -34.46 8.13
CA ASN A 405 -17.15 -33.55 8.24
C ASN A 405 -16.33 -33.76 9.52
N VAL A 406 -16.89 -34.48 10.51
CA VAL A 406 -16.21 -34.96 11.72
C VAL A 406 -16.50 -36.43 11.91
N ALA A 407 -15.61 -37.13 12.59
CA ALA A 407 -15.76 -38.55 12.86
C ALA A 407 -17.02 -38.83 13.70
N PRO A 408 -17.90 -39.72 13.25
CA PRO A 408 -19.19 -39.99 13.95
C PRO A 408 -19.01 -40.57 15.35
N ASP A 409 -17.89 -41.21 15.62
CA ASP A 409 -17.52 -41.78 16.92
C ASP A 409 -16.92 -40.77 17.90
N GLY A 410 -16.78 -39.48 17.45
CA GLY A 410 -16.10 -38.44 18.21
C GLY A 410 -14.58 -38.57 18.25
N GLY A 411 -14.00 -39.48 17.48
CA GLY A 411 -12.57 -39.71 17.38
C GLY A 411 -11.84 -38.61 16.57
N LYS A 412 -10.51 -38.74 16.54
CA LYS A 412 -9.66 -37.82 15.76
C LYS A 412 -9.50 -38.29 14.33
N ASN A 413 -9.69 -39.55 14.04
CA ASN A 413 -9.56 -40.14 12.72
C ASN A 413 -10.92 -40.19 12.04
N ASN A 414 -11.12 -39.41 11.00
CA ASN A 414 -12.34 -39.36 10.22
C ASN A 414 -12.20 -40.23 8.95
N PRO A 415 -12.84 -41.38 8.88
CA PRO A 415 -12.73 -42.26 7.71
C PRO A 415 -13.45 -41.72 6.46
N TYR A 416 -14.20 -40.65 6.57
CA TYR A 416 -15.02 -40.07 5.49
C TYR A 416 -14.30 -38.94 4.76
N THR A 417 -13.16 -38.46 5.26
CA THR A 417 -12.33 -37.46 4.60
C THR A 417 -11.09 -38.10 3.98
N VAL A 418 -10.53 -37.51 2.95
CA VAL A 418 -9.40 -38.10 2.21
C VAL A 418 -8.10 -38.01 3.02
N ASP A 419 -7.96 -37.04 3.90
CA ASP A 419 -6.81 -36.88 4.81
C ASP A 419 -7.00 -37.60 6.15
N HIS A 420 -8.16 -38.20 6.36
CA HIS A 420 -8.57 -38.87 7.59
C HIS A 420 -8.63 -37.96 8.83
N LYS A 421 -8.88 -36.65 8.65
CA LYS A 421 -8.99 -35.68 9.72
C LYS A 421 -10.40 -35.09 9.81
N ASN A 422 -10.71 -34.53 10.98
CA ASN A 422 -11.93 -33.77 11.18
C ASN A 422 -11.82 -32.37 10.57
N HIS A 423 -12.86 -31.95 9.84
CA HIS A 423 -13.00 -30.62 9.24
C HIS A 423 -14.27 -29.95 9.78
N PRO A 424 -14.28 -29.50 11.05
CA PRO A 424 -15.50 -28.99 11.68
C PRO A 424 -16.11 -27.78 10.96
N GLY A 425 -15.31 -26.97 10.26
CA GLY A 425 -15.78 -25.81 9.50
C GLY A 425 -16.19 -26.08 8.05
N LEU A 426 -16.09 -27.33 7.58
CA LEU A 426 -16.35 -27.68 6.17
C LEU A 426 -17.72 -27.23 5.66
N PHE A 427 -18.74 -27.26 6.53
CA PHE A 427 -20.10 -26.89 6.17
C PHE A 427 -20.52 -25.49 6.62
N ASN A 428 -19.55 -24.59 6.88
CA ASN A 428 -19.86 -23.20 7.18
C ASN A 428 -20.63 -22.57 6.02
N ALA A 429 -21.72 -21.88 6.35
CA ALA A 429 -22.56 -21.21 5.36
C ALA A 429 -21.92 -19.92 4.81
N SER A 430 -21.10 -19.24 5.62
CA SER A 430 -20.36 -18.03 5.27
C SER A 430 -19.06 -17.94 6.07
N GLY A 431 -18.21 -17.01 5.69
CA GLY A 431 -16.97 -16.65 6.34
C GLY A 431 -16.10 -15.83 5.42
N HIS A 432 -14.90 -15.53 5.87
CA HIS A 432 -13.96 -14.69 5.13
C HIS A 432 -13.34 -15.45 3.95
N ILE A 433 -12.93 -14.68 2.92
CA ILE A 433 -11.95 -15.14 1.93
C ILE A 433 -10.57 -14.86 2.52
N GLY A 434 -9.68 -15.85 2.52
CA GLY A 434 -8.33 -15.74 3.07
C GLY A 434 -7.25 -16.02 2.03
N LEU A 435 -6.14 -15.26 2.05
CA LEU A 435 -4.89 -15.67 1.45
C LEU A 435 -4.06 -16.33 2.56
N LEU A 436 -3.76 -17.62 2.43
CA LEU A 436 -3.23 -18.43 3.53
C LEU A 436 -1.71 -18.52 3.48
N GLY A 437 -1.06 -18.03 4.53
CA GLY A 437 0.38 -17.85 4.58
C GLY A 437 1.15 -19.14 4.89
N HIS A 438 1.81 -19.71 3.89
CA HIS A 438 2.76 -20.83 4.02
C HIS A 438 4.17 -20.46 3.55
N GLY A 439 4.47 -19.20 3.30
CA GLY A 439 5.76 -18.71 2.85
C GLY A 439 5.68 -17.67 1.74
N ALA A 440 6.84 -17.18 1.32
CA ALA A 440 6.98 -16.16 0.30
C ALA A 440 7.03 -16.73 -1.13
N GLY A 441 6.96 -15.84 -2.11
CA GLY A 441 7.21 -16.16 -3.52
C GLY A 441 5.94 -16.33 -4.35
N ILE A 442 4.79 -15.89 -3.85
CA ILE A 442 3.55 -15.79 -4.62
C ILE A 442 3.09 -14.34 -4.70
N LYS A 443 2.48 -14.00 -5.82
CA LYS A 443 1.80 -12.74 -6.09
C LYS A 443 0.37 -12.99 -6.46
N PHE A 444 -0.51 -12.09 -6.02
CA PHE A 444 -1.93 -12.06 -6.41
C PHE A 444 -2.28 -10.69 -6.98
N ARG A 445 -3.15 -10.64 -7.99
CA ARG A 445 -3.68 -9.38 -8.53
C ARG A 445 -5.09 -9.54 -9.09
N ASN A 446 -5.72 -8.43 -9.44
CA ASN A 446 -7.00 -8.40 -10.14
C ASN A 446 -8.07 -9.25 -9.42
N ILE A 447 -8.11 -9.13 -8.08
CA ILE A 447 -9.01 -9.94 -7.23
C ILE A 447 -10.40 -9.31 -7.25
N ARG A 448 -11.39 -10.07 -7.68
CA ARG A 448 -12.79 -9.65 -7.75
C ARG A 448 -13.72 -10.78 -7.36
N ILE A 449 -14.86 -10.42 -6.80
CA ILE A 449 -15.85 -11.37 -6.31
C ILE A 449 -17.26 -10.96 -6.74
N LYS A 450 -18.10 -11.94 -7.01
CA LYS A 450 -19.52 -11.77 -7.23
C LYS A 450 -20.26 -12.58 -6.18
N GLU A 451 -21.05 -11.93 -5.34
CA GLU A 451 -21.95 -12.64 -4.44
C GLU A 451 -23.12 -13.24 -5.22
N LEU A 452 -23.48 -14.43 -4.83
CA LEU A 452 -24.64 -15.13 -5.39
C LEU A 452 -25.76 -15.20 -4.34
N PRO A 453 -27.01 -15.18 -4.77
CA PRO A 453 -28.11 -15.45 -3.86
C PRO A 453 -27.91 -16.79 -3.17
N ALA A 454 -28.16 -16.85 -1.86
CA ALA A 454 -28.06 -18.11 -1.13
C ALA A 454 -28.89 -19.21 -1.81
N ALA A 455 -28.26 -20.36 -2.03
CA ALA A 455 -28.95 -21.50 -2.60
C ALA A 455 -30.18 -21.84 -1.73
N LYS A 456 -31.37 -21.88 -2.34
CA LYS A 456 -32.56 -22.32 -1.64
C LYS A 456 -32.34 -23.77 -1.18
N THR A 457 -32.09 -23.99 0.08
CA THR A 457 -32.06 -25.33 0.67
C THR A 457 -33.42 -25.99 0.38
N LYS A 458 -33.42 -26.97 -0.53
CA LYS A 458 -34.60 -27.87 -0.60
C LYS A 458 -34.71 -28.57 0.75
N LYS A 459 -35.77 -28.22 1.51
CA LYS A 459 -36.14 -28.93 2.72
C LYS A 459 -36.45 -30.38 2.42
#